data_edc4950d0d05aa7e5ec8c9edcb69aa7b
#
_entry.id   edc4950d0d05aa7e5ec8c9edcb69aa7b
#
_cell.length_a   1.000
_cell.length_b   1.000
_cell.length_c   1.000
_cell.angle_alpha   90.00
_cell.angle_beta   90.00
_cell.angle_gamma   90.00
#
_symmetry.space_group_name_H-M   'P 1'
#
loop_
_entity.id
_entity.type
_entity.pdbx_description
1 polymer ?
#
loop_
_entity_poly.entity_id
_entity_poly.type
_entity_poly.pdbx_seq_one_letter_code
_entity_poly.pdbx_strand_id
1 'polypeptide(L)'
;MLFKKEALEEFDVQPVTSQEMDIVINQCMNAYQNRPHWLSDKNDIRTIGFAKVLCEETARLATLAIHVTIDGSARAEWLQQQIDKRYFKFREWLEYGCAAGTFILKPNGKGIDFLLPNSFQIVDSDDDGNITGVVFVDQYTESGLLSRKYYTKFEYHRFNEDTGEYLISNRTYMSTSEGEKGRPIPIEETKWSGLEADVSMVKQNGEPLERMLFGVFRTPQANNKEINSPLGLPVYQNVLEELKNLDIAYSRNSEEIKDSRRIILVDDSLAMPDGEPISQRKVGRTIEGLPHYAKAVFGGTGDKPFYEEINPELNTDTRIKGINNELSFIGWKVGYSSGYFVFDQKTGMVTATQVESDDRRTIQFIKDVRDKLEDCMDGLIYALNVFADLYGLAPVGEYETTYDFGDITYNREEDRMRWWQYVVQGKASAWRYFQKFEGMSEEEAKAMIAEAQGEQKEPTLFGQE
;
A
#
# COMPACT_ATOMS: atom_id res chain seq x y z
N MET A 1 3.77 -11.71 15.34
CA MET A 1 5.22 -11.59 15.62
C MET A 1 5.72 -12.92 16.11
N LEU A 2 6.73 -13.47 15.45
CA LEU A 2 7.41 -14.67 15.93
C LEU A 2 8.18 -14.30 17.20
N PHE A 3 8.19 -15.16 18.21
CA PHE A 3 8.82 -14.91 19.53
C PHE A 3 8.32 -13.67 20.29
N LYS A 4 7.08 -13.24 20.06
CA LYS A 4 6.51 -12.08 20.78
C LYS A 4 6.58 -12.26 22.30
N LYS A 5 6.17 -13.44 22.79
CA LYS A 5 6.14 -13.76 24.21
C LYS A 5 7.54 -13.81 24.80
N GLU A 6 8.44 -14.52 24.13
CA GLU A 6 9.83 -14.69 24.56
C GLU A 6 10.61 -13.37 24.58
N ALA A 7 10.33 -12.48 23.62
CA ALA A 7 10.96 -11.17 23.57
C ALA A 7 10.46 -10.23 24.68
N LEU A 8 9.18 -10.29 25.02
CA LEU A 8 8.61 -9.50 26.14
C LEU A 8 9.08 -10.03 27.49
N GLU A 9 9.12 -11.35 27.68
CA GLU A 9 9.65 -12.00 28.90
C GLU A 9 11.14 -11.69 29.10
N GLU A 10 11.94 -11.60 28.03
CA GLU A 10 13.37 -11.31 28.11
C GLU A 10 13.67 -9.94 28.73
N PHE A 11 12.84 -8.95 28.42
CA PHE A 11 13.02 -7.57 28.92
C PHE A 11 12.09 -7.23 30.10
N ASP A 12 11.29 -8.20 30.57
CA ASP A 12 10.31 -8.04 31.66
C ASP A 12 9.34 -6.88 31.38
N VAL A 13 8.80 -6.80 30.15
CA VAL A 13 7.89 -5.75 29.70
C VAL A 13 6.55 -6.33 29.22
N GLN A 14 5.52 -5.49 29.23
CA GLN A 14 4.19 -5.84 28.73
C GLN A 14 3.85 -5.01 27.49
N PRO A 15 3.07 -5.55 26.56
CA PRO A 15 2.63 -4.79 25.41
C PRO A 15 1.57 -3.77 25.80
N VAL A 16 1.66 -2.56 25.25
CA VAL A 16 0.62 -1.53 25.36
C VAL A 16 -0.59 -1.87 24.48
N THR A 17 -0.36 -2.55 23.36
CA THR A 17 -1.41 -2.91 22.39
C THR A 17 -2.09 -4.22 22.75
N SER A 18 -3.40 -4.28 22.54
CA SER A 18 -4.20 -5.47 22.87
C SER A 18 -4.00 -6.61 21.88
N GLN A 19 -4.33 -7.83 22.32
CA GLN A 19 -4.38 -8.98 21.43
C GLN A 19 -5.46 -8.84 20.33
N GLU A 20 -6.55 -8.11 20.63
CA GLU A 20 -7.59 -7.80 19.64
C GLU A 20 -7.03 -7.01 18.45
N MET A 21 -6.16 -6.04 18.72
CA MET A 21 -5.49 -5.26 17.69
C MET A 21 -4.61 -6.12 16.79
N ASP A 22 -3.85 -7.06 17.36
CA ASP A 22 -3.07 -8.03 16.60
C ASP A 22 -3.96 -8.88 15.67
N ILE A 23 -5.14 -9.32 16.15
CA ILE A 23 -6.10 -10.09 15.35
C ILE A 23 -6.62 -9.25 14.18
N VAL A 24 -7.00 -8.01 14.42
CA VAL A 24 -7.50 -7.09 13.40
C VAL A 24 -6.46 -6.86 12.31
N ILE A 25 -5.22 -6.55 12.69
CA ILE A 25 -4.12 -6.35 11.72
C ILE A 25 -3.89 -7.63 10.90
N ASN A 26 -3.87 -8.81 11.53
CA ASN A 26 -3.67 -10.08 10.83
C ASN A 26 -4.82 -10.40 9.86
N GLN A 27 -6.07 -10.13 10.24
CA GLN A 27 -7.23 -10.32 9.35
C GLN A 27 -7.13 -9.42 8.12
N CYS A 28 -6.76 -8.15 8.32
CA CYS A 28 -6.52 -7.22 7.21
C CYS A 28 -5.36 -7.69 6.33
N MET A 29 -4.21 -8.02 6.90
CA MET A 29 -3.07 -8.50 6.11
C MET A 29 -3.40 -9.75 5.30
N ASN A 30 -4.21 -10.67 5.83
CA ASN A 30 -4.70 -11.82 5.08
C ASN A 30 -5.59 -11.38 3.90
N ALA A 31 -6.47 -10.39 4.09
CA ALA A 31 -7.30 -9.85 3.01
C ALA A 31 -6.45 -9.18 1.92
N TYR A 32 -5.43 -8.40 2.31
CA TYR A 32 -4.45 -7.81 1.38
C TYR A 32 -3.70 -8.89 0.57
N GLN A 33 -3.37 -10.02 1.20
CA GLN A 33 -2.70 -11.16 0.55
C GLN A 33 -3.65 -12.05 -0.26
N ASN A 34 -4.90 -11.64 -0.49
CA ASN A 34 -5.93 -12.42 -1.17
C ASN A 34 -6.30 -13.73 -0.47
N ARG A 35 -6.18 -13.75 0.86
CA ARG A 35 -6.52 -14.89 1.74
C ARG A 35 -7.44 -14.47 2.88
N PRO A 36 -8.54 -13.71 2.62
CA PRO A 36 -9.41 -13.27 3.68
C PRO A 36 -10.08 -14.47 4.37
N HIS A 37 -10.46 -14.29 5.62
CA HIS A 37 -10.98 -15.35 6.48
C HIS A 37 -12.33 -15.96 6.01
N TRP A 38 -13.06 -15.28 5.13
CA TRP A 38 -14.32 -15.78 4.55
C TRP A 38 -14.13 -16.72 3.37
N LEU A 39 -12.92 -16.87 2.83
CA LEU A 39 -12.61 -17.87 1.83
C LEU A 39 -12.42 -19.23 2.51
N SER A 40 -13.05 -20.25 1.99
CA SER A 40 -12.82 -21.63 2.41
C SER A 40 -13.02 -22.59 1.24
N ASP A 41 -12.38 -23.74 1.30
CA ASP A 41 -12.54 -24.82 0.30
C ASP A 41 -13.97 -25.37 0.23
N LYS A 42 -14.82 -25.01 1.23
CA LYS A 42 -16.22 -25.45 1.33
C LYS A 42 -17.21 -24.49 0.67
N ASN A 43 -16.78 -23.29 0.33
CA ASN A 43 -17.62 -22.31 -0.36
C ASN A 43 -17.00 -21.94 -1.71
N ASP A 44 -17.82 -21.65 -2.70
CA ASP A 44 -17.38 -21.25 -4.05
C ASP A 44 -17.08 -19.75 -4.15
N ILE A 45 -16.81 -19.09 -3.00
CA ILE A 45 -16.48 -17.66 -2.97
C ILE A 45 -15.05 -17.47 -3.48
N ARG A 46 -14.90 -16.54 -4.43
CA ARG A 46 -13.62 -16.10 -4.98
C ARG A 46 -13.38 -14.66 -4.59
N THR A 47 -12.14 -14.31 -4.25
CA THR A 47 -11.81 -12.92 -4.00
C THR A 47 -11.44 -12.19 -5.29
N ILE A 48 -11.91 -10.95 -5.42
CA ILE A 48 -11.46 -9.98 -6.43
C ILE A 48 -10.14 -9.31 -6.01
N GLY A 49 -9.72 -9.47 -4.75
CA GLY A 49 -8.49 -8.89 -4.22
C GLY A 49 -8.53 -7.37 -4.04
N PHE A 50 -9.70 -6.80 -3.78
CA PHE A 50 -9.89 -5.35 -3.79
C PHE A 50 -9.19 -4.65 -2.62
N ALA A 51 -8.92 -5.32 -1.50
CA ALA A 51 -8.10 -4.78 -0.40
C ALA A 51 -6.70 -4.36 -0.88
N LYS A 52 -6.07 -5.17 -1.75
CA LYS A 52 -4.79 -4.82 -2.35
C LYS A 52 -4.91 -3.60 -3.27
N VAL A 53 -5.96 -3.53 -4.09
CA VAL A 53 -6.21 -2.39 -5.00
C VAL A 53 -6.33 -1.08 -4.22
N LEU A 54 -7.03 -1.08 -3.08
CA LEU A 54 -7.15 0.11 -2.22
C LEU A 54 -5.78 0.58 -1.71
N CYS A 55 -4.94 -0.33 -1.22
CA CYS A 55 -3.60 0.02 -0.72
C CYS A 55 -2.68 0.51 -1.84
N GLU A 56 -2.66 -0.19 -2.97
CA GLU A 56 -1.86 0.15 -4.15
C GLU A 56 -2.24 1.53 -4.70
N GLU A 57 -3.53 1.82 -4.82
CA GLU A 57 -4.02 3.10 -5.31
C GLU A 57 -3.71 4.24 -4.34
N THR A 58 -3.90 4.02 -3.02
CA THR A 58 -3.54 5.00 -1.99
C THR A 58 -2.05 5.33 -2.05
N ALA A 59 -1.19 4.31 -2.09
CA ALA A 59 0.25 4.50 -2.17
C ALA A 59 0.66 5.17 -3.49
N ARG A 60 0.04 4.79 -4.62
CA ARG A 60 0.29 5.38 -5.93
C ARG A 60 -0.01 6.88 -5.94
N LEU A 61 -1.17 7.28 -5.44
CA LEU A 61 -1.58 8.69 -5.42
C LEU A 61 -0.75 9.51 -4.42
N ALA A 62 -0.45 8.96 -3.25
CA ALA A 62 0.34 9.65 -2.24
C ALA A 62 1.79 9.88 -2.70
N THR A 63 2.37 8.97 -3.48
CA THR A 63 3.78 9.05 -3.94
C THR A 63 3.95 9.45 -5.40
N LEU A 64 2.88 9.94 -6.06
CA LEU A 64 2.87 10.18 -7.51
C LEU A 64 4.00 11.09 -8.00
N ALA A 65 4.34 12.12 -7.26
CA ALA A 65 5.38 13.10 -7.59
C ALA A 65 6.13 13.53 -6.32
N ILE A 66 6.39 12.58 -5.42
CA ILE A 66 7.12 12.88 -4.19
C ILE A 66 8.57 13.27 -4.51
N HIS A 67 9.00 14.42 -4.01
CA HIS A 67 10.39 14.83 -3.96
C HIS A 67 10.72 15.24 -2.53
N VAL A 68 11.76 14.65 -1.97
CA VAL A 68 12.29 15.01 -0.66
C VAL A 68 13.63 15.69 -0.91
N THR A 69 13.74 16.94 -0.51
CA THR A 69 14.95 17.74 -0.67
C THR A 69 15.47 18.10 0.70
N ILE A 70 16.75 17.80 0.95
CA ILE A 70 17.44 18.10 2.21
C ILE A 70 18.62 19.00 1.89
N ASP A 71 18.52 20.28 2.26
CA ASP A 71 19.49 21.30 1.94
C ASP A 71 20.14 21.89 3.20
N GLY A 72 21.30 22.56 3.04
CA GLY A 72 21.94 23.34 4.11
C GLY A 72 23.45 23.13 4.23
N SER A 73 23.92 21.90 4.34
CA SER A 73 25.32 21.60 4.64
C SER A 73 25.80 20.28 4.04
N ALA A 74 27.08 19.94 4.20
CA ALA A 74 27.60 18.62 3.87
C ALA A 74 26.89 17.47 4.61
N ARG A 75 26.31 17.74 5.79
CA ARG A 75 25.43 16.83 6.51
C ARG A 75 24.15 16.60 5.73
N ALA A 76 23.52 17.66 5.23
CA ALA A 76 22.32 17.60 4.41
C ALA A 76 22.54 16.78 3.13
N GLU A 77 23.66 16.97 2.44
CA GLU A 77 24.04 16.18 1.26
C GLU A 77 24.15 14.69 1.59
N TRP A 78 24.75 14.33 2.72
CA TRP A 78 24.85 12.94 3.14
C TRP A 78 23.48 12.34 3.46
N LEU A 79 22.62 13.08 4.18
CA LEU A 79 21.23 12.67 4.48
C LEU A 79 20.44 12.45 3.19
N GLN A 80 20.54 13.40 2.22
CA GLN A 80 19.91 13.29 0.92
C GLN A 80 20.29 11.98 0.22
N GLN A 81 21.59 11.66 0.20
CA GLN A 81 22.08 10.41 -0.41
C GLN A 81 21.51 9.15 0.25
N GLN A 82 21.23 9.16 1.59
CA GLN A 82 20.62 8.00 2.23
C GLN A 82 19.16 7.83 1.80
N ILE A 83 18.42 8.93 1.65
CA ILE A 83 17.04 8.95 1.18
C ILE A 83 16.95 8.52 -0.28
N ASP A 84 17.79 9.10 -1.17
CA ASP A 84 17.80 8.81 -2.60
C ASP A 84 18.07 7.33 -2.90
N LYS A 85 18.93 6.69 -2.14
CA LYS A 85 19.19 5.24 -2.26
C LYS A 85 17.95 4.38 -2.03
N ARG A 86 16.91 4.91 -1.36
CA ARG A 86 15.69 4.20 -0.99
C ARG A 86 14.43 4.75 -1.63
N TYR A 87 14.55 5.81 -2.41
CA TYR A 87 13.44 6.51 -3.05
C TYR A 87 12.47 5.57 -3.79
N PHE A 88 13.02 4.60 -4.53
CA PHE A 88 12.24 3.62 -5.28
C PHE A 88 11.39 2.67 -4.40
N LYS A 89 11.66 2.61 -3.07
CA LYS A 89 10.93 1.78 -2.12
C LYS A 89 9.75 2.50 -1.46
N PHE A 90 9.66 3.82 -1.51
CA PHE A 90 8.65 4.57 -0.77
C PHE A 90 7.22 4.16 -1.10
N ARG A 91 6.91 3.94 -2.38
CA ARG A 91 5.60 3.45 -2.80
C ARG A 91 5.30 2.07 -2.22
N GLU A 92 6.23 1.15 -2.32
CA GLU A 92 6.09 -0.22 -1.79
C GLU A 92 5.90 -0.20 -0.26
N TRP A 93 6.70 0.58 0.45
CA TRP A 93 6.59 0.72 1.90
C TRP A 93 5.25 1.33 2.32
N LEU A 94 4.81 2.35 1.60
CA LEU A 94 3.52 2.99 1.88
C LEU A 94 2.34 2.05 1.57
N GLU A 95 2.41 1.25 0.50
CA GLU A 95 1.40 0.24 0.19
C GLU A 95 1.25 -0.76 1.33
N TYR A 96 2.38 -1.29 1.84
CA TYR A 96 2.35 -2.17 3.01
C TYR A 96 1.89 -1.45 4.29
N GLY A 97 2.24 -0.17 4.44
CA GLY A 97 1.77 0.67 5.54
C GLY A 97 0.25 0.84 5.52
N CYS A 98 -0.33 1.12 4.36
CA CYS A 98 -1.78 1.16 4.19
C CYS A 98 -2.46 -0.18 4.51
N ALA A 99 -1.79 -1.29 4.19
CA ALA A 99 -2.30 -2.64 4.46
C ALA A 99 -2.21 -3.04 5.93
N ALA A 100 -1.17 -2.61 6.64
CA ALA A 100 -0.91 -2.97 8.04
C ALA A 100 -1.35 -1.90 9.05
N GLY A 101 -1.63 -0.68 8.58
CA GLY A 101 -1.98 0.48 9.41
C GLY A 101 -0.77 1.22 10.00
N THR A 102 0.37 0.55 10.15
CA THR A 102 1.59 1.12 10.74
C THR A 102 2.83 0.45 10.14
N PHE A 103 3.90 1.22 9.98
CA PHE A 103 5.25 0.69 9.79
C PHE A 103 6.28 1.58 10.49
N ILE A 104 7.46 1.02 10.73
CA ILE A 104 8.61 1.72 11.29
C ILE A 104 9.77 1.67 10.30
N LEU A 105 10.42 2.81 10.09
CA LEU A 105 11.69 2.96 9.36
C LEU A 105 12.83 3.19 10.36
N LYS A 106 13.73 2.23 10.47
CA LYS A 106 14.83 2.29 11.45
C LYS A 106 16.19 2.20 10.75
N PRO A 107 17.14 3.11 11.03
CA PRO A 107 18.53 2.93 10.59
C PRO A 107 19.16 1.67 11.23
N ASN A 108 19.90 0.89 10.44
CA ASN A 108 20.57 -0.32 10.92
C ASN A 108 22.11 -0.29 10.77
N GLY A 109 22.69 0.89 10.55
CA GLY A 109 24.13 1.08 10.32
C GLY A 109 24.61 0.76 8.88
N LYS A 110 23.84 0.01 8.09
CA LYS A 110 24.11 -0.31 6.67
C LYS A 110 23.06 0.25 5.72
N GLY A 111 21.90 0.58 6.25
CA GLY A 111 20.75 1.06 5.49
C GLY A 111 19.58 1.36 6.42
N ILE A 112 18.39 1.15 5.91
CA ILE A 112 17.12 1.41 6.61
C ILE A 112 16.33 0.12 6.62
N ASP A 113 15.95 -0.34 7.81
CA ASP A 113 15.01 -1.44 8.03
C ASP A 113 13.59 -0.94 7.88
N PHE A 114 12.79 -1.65 7.12
CA PHE A 114 11.34 -1.48 7.02
C PHE A 114 10.66 -2.55 7.84
N LEU A 115 9.91 -2.15 8.87
CA LEU A 115 9.36 -3.03 9.88
C LEU A 115 7.84 -2.87 9.97
N LEU A 116 7.11 -3.97 9.79
CA LEU A 116 5.66 -4.06 9.95
C LEU A 116 5.30 -4.51 11.39
N PRO A 117 4.04 -4.37 11.83
CA PRO A 117 3.60 -4.74 13.19
C PRO A 117 3.87 -6.20 13.58
N ASN A 118 4.13 -7.08 12.61
CA ASN A 118 4.55 -8.46 12.89
C ASN A 118 6.03 -8.60 13.27
N SER A 119 6.85 -7.55 13.16
CA SER A 119 8.28 -7.53 13.45
C SER A 119 8.66 -6.73 14.69
N PHE A 120 7.71 -6.02 15.29
CA PHE A 120 7.92 -5.25 16.51
C PHE A 120 6.73 -5.32 17.46
N GLN A 121 6.96 -4.96 18.73
CA GLN A 121 5.95 -4.83 19.75
C GLN A 121 6.15 -3.53 20.53
N ILE A 122 5.11 -2.70 20.58
CA ILE A 122 5.12 -1.47 21.37
C ILE A 122 4.84 -1.86 22.81
N VAL A 123 5.72 -1.38 23.71
CA VAL A 123 5.66 -1.70 25.15
C VAL A 123 5.49 -0.46 26.02
N ASP A 124 5.67 0.72 25.42
CA ASP A 124 5.43 2.00 26.10
C ASP A 124 5.09 3.10 25.10
N SER A 125 4.26 4.07 25.52
CA SER A 125 3.86 5.24 24.74
C SER A 125 3.50 6.38 25.69
N ASP A 126 3.73 7.63 25.26
CA ASP A 126 3.32 8.83 25.96
C ASP A 126 1.79 9.09 25.88
N ASP A 127 1.33 10.14 26.54
CA ASP A 127 -0.09 10.55 26.56
C ASP A 127 -0.59 11.04 25.18
N ASP A 128 0.31 11.48 24.30
CA ASP A 128 0.01 11.89 22.92
C ASP A 128 0.04 10.71 21.95
N GLY A 129 0.36 9.51 22.43
CA GLY A 129 0.43 8.27 21.67
C GLY A 129 1.73 8.14 20.86
N ASN A 130 2.78 8.90 21.16
CA ASN A 130 4.10 8.64 20.60
C ASN A 130 4.72 7.41 21.26
N ILE A 131 5.48 6.65 20.48
CA ILE A 131 6.13 5.43 20.97
C ILE A 131 7.36 5.84 21.78
N THR A 132 7.43 5.41 23.04
CA THR A 132 8.57 5.61 23.93
C THR A 132 9.27 4.30 24.27
N GLY A 133 8.61 3.15 24.05
CA GLY A 133 9.18 1.83 24.24
C GLY A 133 8.77 0.86 23.15
N VAL A 134 9.76 0.19 22.50
CA VAL A 134 9.49 -0.81 21.44
C VAL A 134 10.52 -1.92 21.45
N VAL A 135 10.04 -3.16 21.31
CA VAL A 135 10.87 -4.36 21.13
C VAL A 135 10.80 -4.81 19.68
N PHE A 136 11.94 -4.90 19.02
CA PHE A 136 12.10 -5.44 17.68
C PHE A 136 12.61 -6.86 17.72
N VAL A 137 12.23 -7.66 16.72
CA VAL A 137 12.78 -9.00 16.51
C VAL A 137 13.38 -9.07 15.11
N ASP A 138 14.68 -9.32 15.03
CA ASP A 138 15.41 -9.56 13.80
C ASP A 138 15.90 -11.01 13.75
N GLN A 139 15.85 -11.62 12.57
CA GLN A 139 16.24 -13.01 12.37
C GLN A 139 17.04 -13.19 11.09
N TYR A 140 17.96 -14.15 11.14
CA TYR A 140 18.60 -14.67 9.93
C TYR A 140 18.93 -16.14 10.07
N THR A 141 19.15 -16.78 8.95
CA THR A 141 19.49 -18.20 8.89
C THR A 141 20.82 -18.38 8.18
N GLU A 142 21.67 -19.21 8.76
CA GLU A 142 22.90 -19.69 8.11
C GLU A 142 22.70 -21.16 7.71
N SER A 143 22.90 -21.44 6.42
CA SER A 143 22.83 -22.79 5.90
C SER A 143 24.25 -23.38 5.80
N GLY A 144 24.58 -24.34 6.69
CA GLY A 144 25.77 -25.14 6.57
C GLY A 144 25.52 -26.41 5.72
N LEU A 145 26.59 -27.18 5.45
CA LEU A 145 26.51 -28.40 4.64
C LEU A 145 25.60 -29.49 5.26
N LEU A 146 25.46 -29.52 6.60
CA LEU A 146 24.75 -30.57 7.34
C LEU A 146 23.66 -30.06 8.27
N SER A 147 23.58 -28.74 8.51
CA SER A 147 22.60 -28.18 9.45
C SER A 147 22.31 -26.72 9.11
N ARG A 148 21.10 -26.28 9.44
CA ARG A 148 20.72 -24.86 9.44
C ARG A 148 20.83 -24.32 10.85
N LYS A 149 21.31 -23.09 10.98
CA LYS A 149 21.31 -22.36 12.25
C LYS A 149 20.43 -21.13 12.09
N TYR A 150 19.57 -20.92 13.07
CA TYR A 150 18.63 -19.81 13.14
C TYR A 150 19.11 -18.87 14.23
N TYR A 151 19.39 -17.65 13.86
CA TYR A 151 19.82 -16.60 14.77
C TYR A 151 18.68 -15.62 14.97
N THR A 152 18.42 -15.28 16.23
CA THR A 152 17.37 -14.31 16.61
C THR A 152 17.99 -13.24 17.49
N LYS A 153 17.70 -11.98 17.17
CA LYS A 153 18.07 -10.83 18.00
C LYS A 153 16.78 -10.16 18.49
N PHE A 154 16.71 -9.94 19.79
CA PHE A 154 15.73 -9.06 20.42
C PHE A 154 16.44 -7.74 20.69
N GLU A 155 15.83 -6.63 20.28
CA GLU A 155 16.37 -5.30 20.41
C GLU A 155 15.29 -4.42 21.04
N TYR A 156 15.54 -3.95 22.27
CA TYR A 156 14.62 -3.11 23.01
C TYR A 156 15.12 -1.68 23.02
N HIS A 157 14.32 -0.76 22.48
CA HIS A 157 14.52 0.67 22.53
C HIS A 157 13.62 1.27 23.59
N ARG A 158 14.19 2.06 24.47
CA ARG A 158 13.48 2.79 25.52
C ARG A 158 13.95 4.24 25.55
N PHE A 159 13.01 5.15 25.55
CA PHE A 159 13.24 6.57 25.60
C PHE A 159 12.49 7.18 26.79
N ASN A 160 13.18 7.94 27.61
CA ASN A 160 12.59 8.71 28.70
C ASN A 160 12.56 10.18 28.28
N GLU A 161 11.37 10.73 28.06
CA GLU A 161 11.18 12.11 27.59
C GLU A 161 11.59 13.14 28.63
N ASP A 162 11.40 12.86 29.93
CA ASP A 162 11.74 13.79 31.01
C ASP A 162 13.25 14.01 31.11
N THR A 163 14.03 12.98 30.91
CA THR A 163 15.50 13.00 31.04
C THR A 163 16.23 13.06 29.70
N GLY A 164 15.53 12.73 28.56
CA GLY A 164 16.10 12.53 27.26
C GLY A 164 17.04 11.33 27.18
N GLU A 165 16.99 10.42 28.14
CA GLU A 165 17.79 9.21 28.17
C GLU A 165 17.24 8.20 27.17
N TYR A 166 18.11 7.72 26.27
CA TYR A 166 17.78 6.71 25.27
C TYR A 166 18.62 5.46 25.47
N LEU A 167 17.98 4.33 25.73
CA LEU A 167 18.64 3.05 25.96
C LEU A 167 18.26 2.04 24.88
N ILE A 168 19.26 1.33 24.38
CA ILE A 168 19.08 0.17 23.48
C ILE A 168 19.66 -1.03 24.17
N SER A 169 18.87 -2.11 24.30
CA SER A 169 19.30 -3.40 24.83
C SER A 169 19.18 -4.48 23.77
N ASN A 170 20.28 -5.17 23.47
CA ASN A 170 20.34 -6.26 22.48
C ASN A 170 20.54 -7.60 23.19
N ARG A 171 19.76 -8.61 22.80
CA ARG A 171 19.89 -10.01 23.25
C ARG A 171 19.85 -10.93 22.05
N THR A 172 20.83 -11.83 21.95
CA THR A 172 21.01 -12.69 20.78
C THR A 172 20.96 -14.17 21.14
N TYR A 173 20.32 -14.93 20.27
CA TYR A 173 20.03 -16.34 20.46
C TYR A 173 20.35 -17.13 19.20
N MET A 174 20.69 -18.41 19.37
CA MET A 174 20.93 -19.34 18.27
C MET A 174 20.18 -20.66 18.53
N SER A 175 19.42 -21.10 17.54
CA SER A 175 18.76 -22.41 17.52
C SER A 175 19.20 -23.23 16.30
N THR A 176 19.06 -24.57 16.42
CA THR A 176 19.18 -25.50 15.29
C THR A 176 17.82 -25.92 14.75
N SER A 177 16.73 -25.53 15.42
CA SER A 177 15.34 -25.80 15.03
C SER A 177 14.67 -24.51 14.62
N GLU A 178 13.90 -24.55 13.53
CA GLU A 178 13.09 -23.43 13.09
C GLU A 178 11.97 -23.14 14.10
N GLY A 179 11.75 -21.86 14.41
CA GLY A 179 10.68 -21.45 15.34
C GLY A 179 11.00 -21.59 16.82
N GLU A 180 12.21 -22.01 17.20
CA GLU A 180 12.68 -22.03 18.57
C GLU A 180 13.64 -20.89 18.86
N LYS A 181 13.50 -20.21 20.03
CA LYS A 181 14.41 -19.16 20.50
C LYS A 181 15.85 -19.67 20.59
N GLY A 182 16.03 -20.88 21.08
CA GLY A 182 17.34 -21.51 21.25
C GLY A 182 18.08 -20.97 22.48
N ARG A 183 19.42 -21.10 22.45
CA ARG A 183 20.31 -20.69 23.55
C ARG A 183 20.86 -19.30 23.35
N PRO A 184 21.12 -18.53 24.43
CA PRO A 184 21.78 -17.23 24.30
C PRO A 184 23.22 -17.44 23.78
N ILE A 185 23.65 -16.51 22.95
CA ILE A 185 25.02 -16.44 22.41
C ILE A 185 25.51 -14.98 22.47
N PRO A 186 26.84 -14.76 22.57
CA PRO A 186 27.40 -13.42 22.46
C PRO A 186 27.08 -12.76 21.12
N ILE A 187 26.81 -11.45 21.12
CA ILE A 187 26.45 -10.69 19.92
C ILE A 187 27.60 -10.68 18.90
N GLU A 188 28.84 -10.76 19.39
CA GLU A 188 30.07 -10.78 18.60
C GLU A 188 30.17 -12.03 17.70
N GLU A 189 29.49 -13.11 18.04
CA GLU A 189 29.43 -14.37 17.27
C GLU A 189 28.36 -14.33 16.16
N THR A 190 27.71 -13.20 15.95
CA THR A 190 26.58 -13.06 15.02
C THR A 190 26.88 -12.04 13.90
N LYS A 191 26.01 -11.93 12.89
CA LYS A 191 26.09 -10.86 11.91
C LYS A 191 25.96 -9.44 12.51
N TRP A 192 25.51 -9.36 13.77
CA TRP A 192 25.34 -8.11 14.52
C TRP A 192 26.55 -7.77 15.41
N SER A 193 27.71 -8.36 15.16
CA SER A 193 28.94 -8.22 15.95
C SER A 193 29.45 -6.77 16.10
N GLY A 194 28.92 -5.83 15.33
CA GLY A 194 29.22 -4.40 15.49
C GLY A 194 28.31 -3.65 16.46
N LEU A 195 27.35 -4.34 17.09
CA LEU A 195 26.46 -3.77 18.09
C LEU A 195 26.91 -4.15 19.49
N GLU A 196 26.60 -3.31 20.47
CA GLU A 196 26.81 -3.58 21.89
C GLU A 196 25.55 -4.17 22.54
N ALA A 197 25.70 -4.91 23.63
CA ALA A 197 24.59 -5.55 24.33
C ALA A 197 23.64 -4.52 24.97
N ASP A 198 24.20 -3.48 25.58
CA ASP A 198 23.44 -2.38 26.20
C ASP A 198 24.13 -1.06 25.87
N VAL A 199 23.39 -0.11 25.28
CA VAL A 199 23.90 1.18 24.80
C VAL A 199 23.03 2.28 25.37
N SER A 200 23.65 3.26 26.02
CA SER A 200 23.02 4.55 26.34
C SER A 200 23.41 5.55 25.29
N MET A 201 22.42 6.14 24.61
CA MET A 201 22.66 7.04 23.48
C MET A 201 22.40 8.49 23.88
N VAL A 202 23.33 9.34 23.55
CA VAL A 202 23.24 10.80 23.68
C VAL A 202 23.79 11.42 22.39
N LYS A 203 23.46 12.68 22.12
CA LYS A 203 24.06 13.42 21.01
C LYS A 203 25.58 13.57 21.25
N GLN A 204 26.35 13.80 20.19
CA GLN A 204 27.82 13.93 20.27
C GLN A 204 28.26 15.07 21.20
N ASN A 205 27.46 16.13 21.33
CA ASN A 205 27.69 17.24 22.23
C ASN A 205 27.28 16.94 23.70
N GLY A 206 26.79 15.71 23.99
CA GLY A 206 26.29 15.31 25.30
C GLY A 206 24.85 15.76 25.60
N GLU A 207 24.18 16.43 24.67
CA GLU A 207 22.78 16.79 24.84
C GLU A 207 21.88 15.55 24.78
N PRO A 208 20.75 15.55 25.49
CA PRO A 208 19.75 14.47 25.41
C PRO A 208 19.14 14.39 24.01
N LEU A 209 18.65 13.21 23.66
CA LEU A 209 17.84 13.02 22.46
C LEU A 209 16.45 13.63 22.65
N GLU A 210 15.80 13.98 21.56
CA GLU A 210 14.48 14.64 21.58
C GLU A 210 13.34 13.65 21.30
N ARG A 211 13.63 12.54 20.65
CA ARG A 211 12.65 11.52 20.27
C ARG A 211 13.30 10.19 19.92
N MET A 212 12.48 9.18 19.66
CA MET A 212 12.93 7.86 19.23
C MET A 212 13.74 7.90 17.92
N LEU A 213 14.74 7.00 17.81
CA LEU A 213 15.66 6.91 16.69
C LEU A 213 15.10 6.06 15.53
N PHE A 214 13.88 6.35 15.14
CA PHE A 214 13.21 5.77 13.97
C PHE A 214 12.02 6.64 13.52
N GLY A 215 11.61 6.48 12.27
CA GLY A 215 10.39 7.10 11.76
C GLY A 215 9.21 6.14 11.89
N VAL A 216 8.05 6.64 12.28
CA VAL A 216 6.81 5.87 12.41
C VAL A 216 5.76 6.41 11.46
N PHE A 217 5.29 5.58 10.55
CA PHE A 217 4.10 5.85 9.76
C PHE A 217 2.88 5.26 10.45
N ARG A 218 1.81 6.03 10.54
CA ARG A 218 0.46 5.58 10.93
C ARG A 218 -0.54 6.10 9.91
N THR A 219 -1.50 5.29 9.57
CA THR A 219 -2.62 5.73 8.74
C THR A 219 -3.38 6.88 9.44
N PRO A 220 -3.94 7.85 8.69
CA PRO A 220 -4.54 9.04 9.28
C PRO A 220 -5.87 8.77 10.01
N GLN A 221 -6.43 7.56 9.87
CA GLN A 221 -7.70 7.21 10.50
C GLN A 221 -7.56 7.05 12.01
N ALA A 222 -8.55 7.55 12.77
CA ALA A 222 -8.64 7.27 14.19
C ALA A 222 -8.81 5.77 14.45
N ASN A 223 -8.10 5.25 15.46
CA ASN A 223 -8.24 3.85 15.85
C ASN A 223 -9.52 3.66 16.66
N ASN A 224 -10.56 3.10 16.02
CA ASN A 224 -11.85 2.80 16.63
C ASN A 224 -11.93 1.40 17.25
N LYS A 225 -10.85 0.63 17.18
CA LYS A 225 -10.75 -0.70 17.83
C LYS A 225 -10.11 -0.59 19.20
N GLU A 226 -9.10 0.23 19.29
CA GLU A 226 -8.38 0.47 20.53
C GLU A 226 -8.07 1.97 20.62
N ILE A 227 -8.94 2.69 21.37
CA ILE A 227 -8.78 4.13 21.59
C ILE A 227 -7.44 4.37 22.30
N ASN A 228 -6.69 5.37 21.86
CA ASN A 228 -5.34 5.70 22.36
C ASN A 228 -4.25 4.65 22.02
N SER A 229 -4.53 3.68 21.13
CA SER A 229 -3.47 2.81 20.66
C SER A 229 -2.40 3.57 19.87
N PRO A 230 -1.12 3.31 20.11
CA PRO A 230 -0.04 3.87 19.30
C PRO A 230 0.04 3.26 17.88
N LEU A 231 -0.81 2.29 17.56
CA LEU A 231 -0.93 1.69 16.21
C LEU A 231 -2.05 2.33 15.40
N GLY A 232 -1.79 2.61 14.14
CA GLY A 232 -2.82 2.96 13.15
C GLY A 232 -3.59 1.72 12.68
N LEU A 233 -4.76 1.93 12.10
CA LEU A 233 -5.59 0.88 11.49
C LEU A 233 -5.31 0.76 9.99
N PRO A 234 -5.32 -0.46 9.40
CA PRO A 234 -5.35 -0.63 7.96
C PRO A 234 -6.43 0.23 7.30
N VAL A 235 -6.13 0.87 6.16
CA VAL A 235 -7.04 1.85 5.53
C VAL A 235 -8.42 1.28 5.20
N TYR A 236 -8.51 -0.03 5.00
CA TYR A 236 -9.75 -0.75 4.67
C TYR A 236 -10.33 -1.58 5.84
N GLN A 237 -9.82 -1.39 7.07
CA GLN A 237 -10.28 -2.17 8.23
C GLN A 237 -11.80 -2.02 8.46
N ASN A 238 -12.34 -0.81 8.26
CA ASN A 238 -13.76 -0.51 8.48
C ASN A 238 -14.68 -1.00 7.34
N VAL A 239 -14.14 -1.66 6.31
CA VAL A 239 -14.88 -2.15 5.14
C VAL A 239 -14.70 -3.64 4.88
N LEU A 240 -14.26 -4.42 5.87
CA LEU A 240 -14.04 -5.87 5.69
C LEU A 240 -15.32 -6.62 5.34
N GLU A 241 -16.49 -6.23 5.88
CA GLU A 241 -17.77 -6.86 5.54
C GLU A 241 -18.22 -6.49 4.12
N GLU A 242 -18.00 -5.25 3.69
CA GLU A 242 -18.27 -4.82 2.32
C GLU A 242 -17.35 -5.53 1.32
N LEU A 243 -16.07 -5.73 1.66
CA LEU A 243 -15.15 -6.53 0.84
C LEU A 243 -15.62 -7.98 0.69
N LYS A 244 -16.14 -8.58 1.75
CA LYS A 244 -16.76 -9.89 1.70
C LYS A 244 -18.00 -9.91 0.78
N ASN A 245 -18.88 -8.91 0.91
CA ASN A 245 -20.07 -8.79 0.05
C ASN A 245 -19.67 -8.60 -1.42
N LEU A 246 -18.64 -7.81 -1.69
CA LEU A 246 -18.08 -7.64 -3.04
C LEU A 246 -17.57 -8.97 -3.61
N ASP A 247 -16.82 -9.77 -2.82
CA ASP A 247 -16.34 -11.08 -3.23
C ASP A 247 -17.50 -12.05 -3.54
N ILE A 248 -18.57 -12.01 -2.72
CA ILE A 248 -19.80 -12.79 -2.96
C ILE A 248 -20.48 -12.33 -4.25
N ALA A 249 -20.64 -11.02 -4.47
CA ALA A 249 -21.26 -10.48 -5.68
C ALA A 249 -20.47 -10.86 -6.94
N TYR A 250 -19.14 -10.74 -6.87
CA TYR A 250 -18.21 -11.15 -7.94
C TYR A 250 -18.33 -12.66 -8.26
N SER A 251 -18.37 -13.51 -7.23
CA SER A 251 -18.52 -14.96 -7.39
C SER A 251 -19.83 -15.33 -8.04
N ARG A 252 -20.95 -14.73 -7.57
CA ARG A 252 -22.29 -14.94 -8.15
C ARG A 252 -22.37 -14.51 -9.62
N ASN A 253 -21.71 -13.41 -10.00
CA ASN A 253 -21.65 -13.00 -11.40
C ASN A 253 -20.92 -14.04 -12.25
N SER A 254 -19.82 -14.60 -11.75
CA SER A 254 -19.08 -15.66 -12.43
C SER A 254 -19.87 -16.98 -12.55
N GLU A 255 -20.67 -17.30 -11.54
CA GLU A 255 -21.55 -18.49 -11.55
C GLU A 255 -22.68 -18.32 -12.54
N GLU A 256 -23.35 -17.17 -12.59
CA GLU A 256 -24.43 -16.89 -13.54
C GLU A 256 -23.93 -17.01 -14.99
N ILE A 257 -22.73 -16.54 -15.30
CA ILE A 257 -22.12 -16.72 -16.64
C ILE A 257 -21.93 -18.20 -16.97
N LYS A 258 -21.66 -19.05 -15.98
CA LYS A 258 -21.56 -20.50 -16.17
C LYS A 258 -22.93 -21.15 -16.35
N ASP A 259 -23.90 -20.73 -15.52
CA ASP A 259 -25.25 -21.31 -15.47
C ASP A 259 -26.11 -20.84 -16.64
N SER A 260 -25.81 -19.68 -17.24
CA SER A 260 -26.47 -19.15 -18.42
C SER A 260 -26.16 -19.91 -19.72
N ARG A 261 -25.40 -20.98 -19.64
CA ARG A 261 -25.14 -21.84 -20.81
C ARG A 261 -26.45 -22.43 -21.30
N ARG A 262 -26.65 -22.36 -22.62
CA ARG A 262 -27.75 -23.03 -23.28
C ARG A 262 -27.77 -24.51 -22.89
N ILE A 263 -28.91 -24.96 -22.36
CA ILE A 263 -29.17 -26.36 -22.03
C ILE A 263 -30.23 -26.89 -22.94
N ILE A 264 -29.96 -28.01 -23.58
CA ILE A 264 -30.93 -28.72 -24.38
C ILE A 264 -31.32 -29.99 -23.62
N LEU A 265 -32.57 -30.11 -23.26
CA LEU A 265 -33.13 -31.31 -22.65
C LEU A 265 -33.76 -32.14 -23.75
N VAL A 266 -33.32 -33.36 -23.89
CA VAL A 266 -33.84 -34.31 -24.89
C VAL A 266 -34.34 -35.56 -24.21
N ASP A 267 -35.40 -36.16 -24.80
CA ASP A 267 -35.88 -37.48 -24.38
C ASP A 267 -34.76 -38.51 -24.52
N ASP A 268 -34.67 -39.39 -23.52
CA ASP A 268 -33.64 -40.43 -23.46
C ASP A 268 -33.74 -41.38 -24.66
N SER A 269 -34.92 -41.54 -25.23
CA SER A 269 -35.12 -42.33 -26.46
C SER A 269 -34.46 -41.74 -27.69
N LEU A 270 -34.29 -40.41 -27.77
CA LEU A 270 -33.58 -39.73 -28.86
C LEU A 270 -32.06 -39.77 -28.69
N ALA A 271 -31.59 -40.02 -27.48
CA ALA A 271 -30.19 -39.93 -27.12
C ALA A 271 -29.46 -41.26 -27.05
N MET A 272 -30.19 -42.37 -27.19
CA MET A 272 -29.66 -43.72 -27.06
C MET A 272 -29.81 -44.49 -28.34
N PRO A 273 -28.79 -45.30 -28.74
CA PRO A 273 -28.96 -46.28 -29.80
C PRO A 273 -30.06 -47.29 -29.46
N ASP A 274 -30.84 -47.70 -30.45
CA ASP A 274 -31.87 -48.71 -30.28
C ASP A 274 -31.28 -50.01 -29.68
N GLY A 275 -31.80 -50.43 -28.52
CA GLY A 275 -31.44 -51.69 -27.87
C GLY A 275 -30.73 -51.62 -26.53
N GLU A 276 -30.38 -50.46 -26.00
CA GLU A 276 -29.82 -50.37 -24.66
C GLU A 276 -30.86 -50.61 -23.52
N PRO A 277 -30.57 -51.45 -22.51
CA PRO A 277 -31.47 -51.69 -21.39
C PRO A 277 -31.74 -50.46 -20.59
N ILE A 278 -33.00 -50.21 -20.17
CA ILE A 278 -33.44 -49.08 -19.32
C ILE A 278 -32.62 -48.97 -18.03
N SER A 279 -32.17 -50.12 -17.51
CA SER A 279 -31.33 -50.17 -16.30
C SER A 279 -29.95 -49.49 -16.41
N GLN A 280 -29.46 -49.25 -17.65
CA GLN A 280 -28.16 -48.61 -17.91
C GLN A 280 -28.31 -47.12 -18.22
N ARG A 281 -29.51 -46.62 -18.36
CA ARG A 281 -29.79 -45.21 -18.66
C ARG A 281 -29.52 -44.34 -17.46
N LYS A 282 -28.63 -43.33 -17.62
CA LYS A 282 -28.30 -42.35 -16.58
C LYS A 282 -28.96 -41.01 -16.89
N VAL A 283 -30.03 -40.70 -16.17
CA VAL A 283 -30.73 -39.40 -16.31
C VAL A 283 -29.77 -38.24 -16.04
N GLY A 284 -29.86 -37.20 -16.84
CA GLY A 284 -29.07 -35.97 -16.67
C GLY A 284 -27.59 -36.06 -17.12
N ARG A 285 -27.16 -37.16 -17.72
CA ARG A 285 -25.80 -37.26 -18.28
C ARG A 285 -25.65 -36.46 -19.57
N THR A 286 -24.42 -36.04 -19.89
CA THR A 286 -24.06 -35.52 -21.20
C THR A 286 -24.07 -36.64 -22.22
N ILE A 287 -24.72 -36.43 -23.38
CA ILE A 287 -24.86 -37.43 -24.44
C ILE A 287 -23.62 -37.39 -25.34
N GLU A 288 -23.01 -38.55 -25.59
CA GLU A 288 -21.86 -38.67 -26.46
C GLU A 288 -22.23 -38.32 -27.93
N GLY A 289 -21.45 -37.45 -28.54
CA GLY A 289 -21.72 -36.95 -29.90
C GLY A 289 -22.63 -35.75 -30.02
N LEU A 290 -23.27 -35.30 -28.91
CA LEU A 290 -23.98 -34.04 -28.83
C LEU A 290 -23.13 -32.96 -28.08
N PRO A 291 -23.46 -31.69 -28.29
CA PRO A 291 -22.81 -30.63 -27.50
C PRO A 291 -22.90 -30.91 -26.00
N HIS A 292 -21.85 -30.60 -25.26
CA HIS A 292 -21.75 -30.86 -23.81
C HIS A 292 -22.85 -30.23 -22.95
N TYR A 293 -23.66 -29.34 -23.51
CA TYR A 293 -24.83 -28.73 -22.86
C TYR A 293 -26.15 -29.53 -23.10
N ALA A 294 -26.14 -30.59 -23.94
CA ALA A 294 -27.31 -31.47 -24.10
C ALA A 294 -27.32 -32.54 -23.00
N LYS A 295 -28.49 -32.73 -22.38
CA LYS A 295 -28.70 -33.71 -21.32
C LYS A 295 -29.91 -34.62 -21.64
N ALA A 296 -29.74 -35.92 -21.43
CA ALA A 296 -30.82 -36.87 -21.52
C ALA A 296 -31.70 -36.80 -20.27
N VAL A 297 -33.00 -36.75 -20.44
CA VAL A 297 -33.99 -36.76 -19.36
C VAL A 297 -35.11 -37.77 -19.63
N PHE A 298 -35.69 -38.39 -18.61
CA PHE A 298 -36.92 -39.16 -18.72
C PHE A 298 -38.09 -38.21 -18.68
N GLY A 299 -38.80 -38.01 -19.78
CA GLY A 299 -39.87 -37.03 -19.80
C GLY A 299 -41.03 -37.31 -20.75
N GLY A 300 -40.89 -38.29 -21.62
CA GLY A 300 -41.93 -38.58 -22.62
C GLY A 300 -43.10 -39.43 -22.08
N THR A 301 -44.26 -38.84 -21.88
CA THR A 301 -45.51 -39.52 -21.70
C THR A 301 -46.31 -39.34 -23.00
N GLY A 302 -46.02 -40.16 -24.05
CA GLY A 302 -46.75 -40.11 -25.31
C GLY A 302 -45.90 -40.41 -26.55
N ASP A 303 -46.56 -40.48 -27.70
CA ASP A 303 -45.91 -40.82 -29.00
C ASP A 303 -44.89 -39.77 -29.54
N LYS A 304 -44.63 -38.68 -28.82
CA LYS A 304 -43.67 -37.65 -29.23
C LYS A 304 -42.51 -37.53 -28.25
N PRO A 305 -41.26 -37.66 -28.74
CA PRO A 305 -40.09 -37.44 -27.92
C PRO A 305 -40.07 -36.01 -27.36
N PHE A 306 -39.68 -35.87 -26.07
CA PHE A 306 -39.53 -34.58 -25.40
C PHE A 306 -38.26 -33.87 -25.89
N TYR A 307 -38.39 -32.60 -26.24
CA TYR A 307 -37.28 -31.71 -26.57
C TYR A 307 -37.62 -30.34 -26.00
N GLU A 308 -36.73 -29.82 -25.14
CA GLU A 308 -36.83 -28.48 -24.59
C GLU A 308 -35.48 -27.80 -24.62
N GLU A 309 -35.48 -26.57 -25.07
CA GLU A 309 -34.30 -25.72 -25.08
C GLU A 309 -34.46 -24.64 -24.00
N ILE A 310 -33.57 -24.68 -22.99
CA ILE A 310 -33.50 -23.69 -21.92
C ILE A 310 -32.37 -22.74 -22.26
N ASN A 311 -32.72 -21.50 -22.52
CA ASN A 311 -31.78 -20.43 -22.83
C ASN A 311 -31.94 -19.30 -21.79
N PRO A 312 -31.28 -19.40 -20.62
CA PRO A 312 -31.42 -18.39 -19.58
C PRO A 312 -30.94 -17.03 -20.06
N GLU A 313 -31.70 -15.97 -19.74
CA GLU A 313 -31.24 -14.61 -19.97
C GLU A 313 -30.17 -14.24 -18.97
N LEU A 314 -29.12 -13.56 -19.44
CA LEU A 314 -28.04 -13.04 -18.60
C LEU A 314 -28.47 -11.72 -17.96
N ASN A 315 -28.41 -11.65 -16.63
CA ASN A 315 -28.66 -10.42 -15.86
C ASN A 315 -27.37 -9.64 -15.56
N THR A 316 -26.42 -9.69 -16.44
CA THR A 316 -25.06 -9.12 -16.26
C THR A 316 -25.11 -7.65 -15.88
N ASP A 317 -25.95 -6.84 -16.50
CA ASP A 317 -26.05 -5.40 -16.21
C ASP A 317 -26.51 -5.13 -14.78
N THR A 318 -27.48 -5.91 -14.30
CA THR A 318 -27.97 -5.80 -12.90
C THR A 318 -26.89 -6.21 -11.92
N ARG A 319 -26.11 -7.25 -12.23
CA ARG A 319 -24.99 -7.71 -11.41
C ARG A 319 -23.85 -6.68 -11.37
N ILE A 320 -23.49 -6.10 -12.51
CA ILE A 320 -22.47 -5.05 -12.58
C ILE A 320 -22.91 -3.82 -11.77
N LYS A 321 -24.18 -3.42 -11.84
CA LYS A 321 -24.71 -2.35 -10.98
C LYS A 321 -24.59 -2.67 -9.49
N GLY A 322 -24.84 -3.91 -9.09
CA GLY A 322 -24.64 -4.36 -7.72
C GLY A 322 -23.19 -4.27 -7.29
N ILE A 323 -22.25 -4.76 -8.12
CA ILE A 323 -20.81 -4.67 -7.87
C ILE A 323 -20.37 -3.21 -7.78
N ASN A 324 -20.82 -2.33 -8.68
CA ASN A 324 -20.48 -0.90 -8.66
C ASN A 324 -21.00 -0.20 -7.40
N ASN A 325 -22.14 -0.59 -6.87
CA ASN A 325 -22.65 -0.06 -5.59
C ASN A 325 -21.73 -0.45 -4.43
N GLU A 326 -21.32 -1.73 -4.34
CA GLU A 326 -20.38 -2.18 -3.30
C GLU A 326 -19.02 -1.43 -3.42
N LEU A 327 -18.48 -1.30 -4.63
CA LEU A 327 -17.25 -0.55 -4.87
C LEU A 327 -17.38 0.92 -4.45
N SER A 328 -18.51 1.56 -4.72
CA SER A 328 -18.79 2.95 -4.30
C SER A 328 -18.85 3.08 -2.79
N PHE A 329 -19.52 2.15 -2.08
CA PHE A 329 -19.57 2.15 -0.62
C PHE A 329 -18.21 1.93 0.00
N ILE A 330 -17.43 0.96 -0.49
CA ILE A 330 -16.08 0.69 -0.03
C ILE A 330 -15.22 1.94 -0.22
N GLY A 331 -15.18 2.49 -1.42
CA GLY A 331 -14.40 3.70 -1.73
C GLY A 331 -14.79 4.86 -0.81
N TRP A 332 -16.09 5.13 -0.68
CA TRP A 332 -16.58 6.20 0.19
C TRP A 332 -16.19 6.02 1.67
N LYS A 333 -16.29 4.81 2.22
CA LYS A 333 -15.90 4.53 3.61
C LYS A 333 -14.40 4.67 3.85
N VAL A 334 -13.57 4.31 2.88
CA VAL A 334 -12.10 4.43 2.97
C VAL A 334 -11.65 5.89 2.91
N GLY A 335 -12.37 6.76 2.19
CA GLY A 335 -12.03 8.17 2.04
C GLY A 335 -11.97 8.65 0.59
N TYR A 336 -12.27 7.78 -0.36
CA TYR A 336 -12.37 8.13 -1.76
C TYR A 336 -13.71 8.80 -2.11
N SER A 337 -13.74 9.52 -3.19
CA SER A 337 -14.96 10.10 -3.74
C SER A 337 -15.89 9.01 -4.25
N SER A 338 -17.21 9.26 -4.16
CA SER A 338 -18.21 8.29 -4.64
C SER A 338 -18.01 8.03 -6.14
N GLY A 339 -17.99 6.75 -6.51
CA GLY A 339 -17.81 6.34 -7.90
C GLY A 339 -16.36 6.34 -8.41
N TYR A 340 -15.36 6.53 -7.56
CA TYR A 340 -13.95 6.48 -7.96
C TYR A 340 -13.55 5.11 -8.53
N PHE A 341 -14.05 4.02 -7.96
CA PHE A 341 -13.71 2.64 -8.32
C PHE A 341 -14.76 1.93 -9.18
N VAL A 342 -15.74 2.62 -9.75
CA VAL A 342 -16.79 1.98 -10.56
C VAL A 342 -16.32 1.62 -11.96
N PHE A 343 -16.89 0.54 -12.53
CA PHE A 343 -16.57 0.07 -13.88
C PHE A 343 -17.30 0.82 -15.00
N ASP A 344 -18.33 1.61 -14.68
CA ASP A 344 -19.07 2.35 -15.69
C ASP A 344 -18.28 3.60 -16.14
N GLN A 345 -18.07 3.71 -17.44
CA GLN A 345 -17.51 4.93 -18.02
C GLN A 345 -18.48 6.09 -17.78
N LYS A 346 -18.01 7.18 -17.19
CA LYS A 346 -18.74 8.46 -17.15
C LYS A 346 -18.93 8.94 -18.59
N THR A 347 -20.04 8.59 -19.21
CA THR A 347 -20.46 9.11 -20.52
C THR A 347 -21.12 10.47 -20.33
N GLY A 348 -20.32 11.53 -20.26
CA GLY A 348 -20.80 12.90 -20.19
C GLY A 348 -19.63 13.88 -20.24
N MET A 349 -19.82 15.04 -20.92
CA MET A 349 -18.89 16.16 -20.80
C MET A 349 -18.98 16.71 -19.37
N VAL A 350 -18.04 16.34 -18.53
CA VAL A 350 -17.90 16.87 -17.17
C VAL A 350 -16.93 18.04 -17.24
N THR A 351 -17.28 19.20 -16.66
CA THR A 351 -16.37 20.34 -16.60
C THR A 351 -15.25 20.06 -15.59
N ALA A 352 -14.05 20.58 -15.82
CA ALA A 352 -12.90 20.42 -14.93
C ALA A 352 -13.23 20.80 -13.47
N THR A 353 -13.97 21.89 -13.26
CA THR A 353 -14.43 22.33 -11.94
C THR A 353 -15.36 21.32 -11.26
N GLN A 354 -16.14 20.56 -12.03
CA GLN A 354 -17.03 19.53 -11.49
C GLN A 354 -16.25 18.28 -11.09
N VAL A 355 -15.23 17.90 -11.86
CA VAL A 355 -14.29 16.81 -11.51
C VAL A 355 -13.53 17.17 -10.24
N GLU A 356 -13.01 18.39 -10.12
CA GLU A 356 -12.29 18.88 -8.95
C GLU A 356 -13.16 18.90 -7.68
N SER A 357 -14.45 19.31 -7.82
CA SER A 357 -15.42 19.25 -6.72
C SER A 357 -15.77 17.82 -6.32
N ASP A 358 -15.92 16.94 -7.30
CA ASP A 358 -16.29 15.54 -7.07
C ASP A 358 -15.12 14.76 -6.39
N ASP A 359 -13.85 15.08 -6.73
CA ASP A 359 -12.69 14.38 -6.21
C ASP A 359 -12.11 14.97 -4.91
N ARG A 360 -12.71 16.03 -4.38
CA ARG A 360 -12.22 16.75 -3.18
C ARG A 360 -11.96 15.84 -1.99
N ARG A 361 -12.81 14.82 -1.79
CA ARG A 361 -12.67 13.87 -0.68
C ARG A 361 -11.44 12.98 -0.85
N THR A 362 -11.20 12.46 -2.05
CA THR A 362 -10.00 11.68 -2.40
C THR A 362 -8.75 12.51 -2.16
N ILE A 363 -8.75 13.76 -2.62
CA ILE A 363 -7.62 14.68 -2.46
C ILE A 363 -7.29 14.89 -1.00
N GLN A 364 -8.32 15.13 -0.16
CA GLN A 364 -8.10 15.33 1.28
C GLN A 364 -7.55 14.07 1.94
N PHE A 365 -8.12 12.90 1.66
CA PHE A 365 -7.64 11.63 2.19
C PHE A 365 -6.16 11.38 1.82
N ILE A 366 -5.79 11.63 0.57
CA ILE A 366 -4.40 11.44 0.14
C ILE A 366 -3.46 12.47 0.78
N LYS A 367 -3.91 13.73 1.00
CA LYS A 367 -3.13 14.72 1.75
C LYS A 367 -2.88 14.25 3.19
N ASP A 368 -3.90 13.76 3.87
CA ASP A 368 -3.76 13.25 5.23
C ASP A 368 -2.76 12.07 5.29
N VAL A 369 -2.73 11.21 4.27
CA VAL A 369 -1.73 10.13 4.15
C VAL A 369 -0.32 10.68 3.92
N ARG A 370 -0.18 11.73 3.08
CA ARG A 370 1.10 12.41 2.82
C ARG A 370 1.67 13.05 4.08
N ASP A 371 0.83 13.76 4.86
CA ASP A 371 1.23 14.38 6.12
C ASP A 371 1.79 13.32 7.10
N LYS A 372 1.18 12.12 7.16
CA LYS A 372 1.69 11.01 7.98
C LYS A 372 2.98 10.40 7.43
N LEU A 373 3.18 10.43 6.13
CA LEU A 373 4.45 10.01 5.53
C LEU A 373 5.57 11.02 5.81
N GLU A 374 5.29 12.33 5.78
CA GLU A 374 6.22 13.38 6.20
C GLU A 374 6.67 13.17 7.65
N ASP A 375 5.72 13.02 8.60
CA ASP A 375 6.03 12.74 10.00
C ASP A 375 7.00 11.55 10.14
N CYS A 376 6.77 10.48 9.39
CA CYS A 376 7.63 9.30 9.39
C CYS A 376 9.02 9.59 8.83
N MET A 377 9.09 10.33 7.72
CA MET A 377 10.36 10.70 7.09
C MET A 377 11.19 11.63 7.98
N ASP A 378 10.57 12.60 8.65
CA ASP A 378 11.23 13.47 9.62
C ASP A 378 11.83 12.67 10.77
N GLY A 379 11.10 11.69 11.29
CA GLY A 379 11.63 10.78 12.30
C GLY A 379 12.83 9.97 11.82
N LEU A 380 12.78 9.46 10.59
CA LEU A 380 13.88 8.74 9.97
C LEU A 380 15.11 9.64 9.75
N ILE A 381 14.91 10.86 9.22
CA ILE A 381 15.99 11.81 8.95
C ILE A 381 16.66 12.23 10.25
N TYR A 382 15.86 12.51 11.30
CA TYR A 382 16.40 12.76 12.63
C TYR A 382 17.26 11.61 13.14
N ALA A 383 16.77 10.37 13.04
CA ALA A 383 17.53 9.19 13.44
C ALA A 383 18.84 9.05 12.65
N LEU A 384 18.81 9.22 11.32
CA LEU A 384 20.00 9.20 10.48
C LEU A 384 21.00 10.29 10.86
N ASN A 385 20.53 11.50 11.21
CA ASN A 385 21.37 12.59 11.65
C ASN A 385 22.09 12.26 12.96
N VAL A 386 21.38 11.70 13.96
CA VAL A 386 21.99 11.25 15.23
C VAL A 386 23.01 10.14 14.98
N PHE A 387 22.71 9.17 14.14
CA PHE A 387 23.66 8.12 13.78
C PHE A 387 24.89 8.65 13.07
N ALA A 388 24.73 9.67 12.22
CA ALA A 388 25.85 10.29 11.54
C ALA A 388 26.77 11.01 12.52
N ASP A 389 26.23 11.59 13.58
CA ASP A 389 27.04 12.19 14.67
C ASP A 389 27.78 11.13 15.47
N LEU A 390 27.10 10.08 15.91
CA LEU A 390 27.67 9.04 16.75
C LEU A 390 28.79 8.25 16.08
N TYR A 391 28.64 7.98 14.80
CA TYR A 391 29.60 7.19 14.04
C TYR A 391 30.51 8.01 13.13
N GLY A 392 30.43 9.36 13.20
CA GLY A 392 31.26 10.25 12.40
C GLY A 392 31.11 10.05 10.89
N LEU A 393 29.89 9.73 10.41
CA LEU A 393 29.62 9.37 9.02
C LEU A 393 29.60 10.58 8.08
N ALA A 394 29.33 11.76 8.60
CA ALA A 394 29.36 13.03 7.88
C ALA A 394 29.67 14.18 8.85
N PRO A 395 30.20 15.33 8.37
CA PRO A 395 30.44 16.50 9.21
C PRO A 395 29.17 16.98 9.89
N VAL A 396 29.27 17.54 11.09
CA VAL A 396 28.16 18.21 11.77
C VAL A 396 27.72 19.42 10.97
N GLY A 397 26.43 19.62 10.81
CA GLY A 397 25.89 20.76 10.06
C GLY A 397 24.37 20.81 10.17
N GLU A 398 23.83 22.00 9.95
CA GLU A 398 22.39 22.23 9.89
C GLU A 398 21.81 21.65 8.59
N TYR A 399 20.54 21.24 8.64
CA TYR A 399 19.79 20.78 7.47
C TYR A 399 18.34 21.23 7.59
N GLU A 400 17.74 21.46 6.43
CA GLU A 400 16.33 21.77 6.28
C GLU A 400 15.72 20.77 5.31
N THR A 401 14.58 20.21 5.67
CA THR A 401 13.88 19.23 4.83
C THR A 401 12.66 19.86 4.18
N THR A 402 12.52 19.70 2.89
CA THR A 402 11.37 20.17 2.11
C THR A 402 10.73 18.98 1.40
N TYR A 403 9.41 18.87 1.51
CA TYR A 403 8.61 17.84 0.86
C TYR A 403 7.78 18.46 -0.26
N ASP A 404 7.93 17.95 -1.47
CA ASP A 404 7.07 18.27 -2.60
C ASP A 404 6.42 16.98 -3.10
N PHE A 405 5.11 16.87 -2.94
CA PHE A 405 4.34 15.72 -3.40
C PHE A 405 3.66 15.97 -4.76
N GLY A 406 3.86 17.11 -5.35
CA GLY A 406 3.11 17.54 -6.53
C GLY A 406 1.62 17.69 -6.27
N ASP A 407 0.93 18.29 -7.21
CA ASP A 407 -0.52 18.45 -7.12
C ASP A 407 -1.24 17.19 -7.63
N ILE A 408 -2.12 16.61 -6.82
CA ILE A 408 -2.92 15.43 -7.18
C ILE A 408 -3.92 15.78 -8.28
N THR A 409 -4.36 17.05 -8.30
CA THR A 409 -5.31 17.59 -9.27
C THR A 409 -4.63 18.25 -10.46
N TYR A 410 -3.29 18.19 -10.53
CA TYR A 410 -2.50 18.90 -11.52
C TYR A 410 -2.88 18.46 -12.94
N ASN A 411 -3.73 19.23 -13.57
CA ASN A 411 -3.97 19.17 -15.00
C ASN A 411 -2.93 20.05 -15.72
N ARG A 412 -1.85 19.43 -16.16
CA ARG A 412 -0.72 20.09 -16.83
C ARG A 412 -1.19 20.99 -17.98
N GLU A 413 -2.23 20.58 -18.70
CA GLU A 413 -2.78 21.34 -19.81
C GLU A 413 -3.53 22.60 -19.37
N GLU A 414 -4.29 22.52 -18.27
CA GLU A 414 -4.99 23.69 -17.73
C GLU A 414 -4.03 24.69 -17.11
N ASP A 415 -3.03 24.22 -16.35
CA ASP A 415 -2.00 25.09 -15.77
C ASP A 415 -1.18 25.74 -16.92
N ARG A 416 -0.85 24.98 -17.95
CA ARG A 416 -0.18 25.45 -19.17
C ARG A 416 -1.00 26.55 -19.87
N MET A 417 -2.32 26.35 -20.04
CA MET A 417 -3.21 27.34 -20.62
C MET A 417 -3.34 28.58 -19.73
N ARG A 418 -3.48 28.42 -18.41
CA ARG A 418 -3.55 29.50 -17.44
C ARG A 418 -2.28 30.34 -17.44
N TRP A 419 -1.13 29.71 -17.41
CA TRP A 419 0.17 30.38 -17.50
C TRP A 419 0.36 31.09 -18.83
N TRP A 420 -0.07 30.47 -19.94
CA TRP A 420 -0.05 31.09 -21.24
C TRP A 420 -0.93 32.36 -21.28
N GLN A 421 -2.10 32.32 -20.65
CA GLN A 421 -2.95 33.51 -20.50
C GLN A 421 -2.26 34.62 -19.71
N TYR A 422 -1.51 34.29 -18.63
CA TYR A 422 -0.72 35.26 -17.87
C TYR A 422 0.38 35.88 -18.72
N VAL A 423 1.03 35.11 -19.57
CA VAL A 423 2.04 35.60 -20.50
C VAL A 423 1.40 36.54 -21.53
N VAL A 424 0.29 36.16 -22.14
CA VAL A 424 -0.44 36.98 -23.12
C VAL A 424 -0.98 38.27 -22.50
N GLN A 425 -1.40 38.22 -21.22
CA GLN A 425 -1.85 39.41 -20.47
C GLN A 425 -0.69 40.26 -19.92
N GLY A 426 0.55 39.92 -20.17
CA GLY A 426 1.72 40.62 -19.64
C GLY A 426 1.95 40.48 -18.13
N LYS A 427 1.25 39.57 -17.44
CA LYS A 427 1.37 39.34 -16.01
C LYS A 427 2.52 38.39 -15.63
N ALA A 428 3.03 37.60 -16.58
CA ALA A 428 4.15 36.72 -16.40
C ALA A 428 5.12 36.81 -17.58
N SER A 429 6.40 36.61 -17.31
CA SER A 429 7.42 36.61 -18.38
C SER A 429 7.37 35.29 -19.17
N ALA A 430 7.41 35.39 -20.52
CA ALA A 430 7.34 34.21 -21.38
C ALA A 430 8.44 33.17 -21.10
N TRP A 431 9.65 33.58 -20.76
CA TRP A 431 10.75 32.67 -20.46
C TRP A 431 10.44 31.74 -19.28
N ARG A 432 9.68 32.20 -18.26
CA ARG A 432 9.25 31.37 -17.12
C ARG A 432 8.27 30.29 -17.55
N TYR A 433 7.44 30.55 -18.56
CA TYR A 433 6.56 29.53 -19.13
C TYR A 433 7.36 28.41 -19.77
N PHE A 434 8.36 28.73 -20.58
CA PHE A 434 9.21 27.73 -21.24
C PHE A 434 10.09 26.96 -20.23
N GLN A 435 10.57 27.62 -19.20
CA GLN A 435 11.29 26.97 -18.11
C GLN A 435 10.40 25.94 -17.38
N LYS A 436 9.17 26.36 -17.01
CA LYS A 436 8.25 25.53 -16.22
C LYS A 436 7.67 24.35 -17.01
N PHE A 437 7.31 24.55 -18.27
CA PHE A 437 6.52 23.57 -19.03
C PHE A 437 7.32 22.81 -20.09
N GLU A 438 8.38 23.40 -20.60
CA GLU A 438 9.23 22.80 -21.64
C GLU A 438 10.59 22.33 -21.09
N GLY A 439 10.89 22.59 -19.80
CA GLY A 439 12.11 22.16 -19.14
C GLY A 439 13.39 22.86 -19.62
N MET A 440 13.26 24.04 -20.23
CA MET A 440 14.40 24.82 -20.73
C MET A 440 15.09 25.55 -19.59
N SER A 441 16.41 25.73 -19.68
CA SER A 441 17.12 26.65 -18.80
C SER A 441 16.67 28.10 -19.02
N GLU A 442 16.91 28.99 -18.05
CA GLU A 442 16.55 30.40 -18.18
C GLU A 442 17.24 31.06 -19.40
N GLU A 443 18.49 30.67 -19.65
CA GLU A 443 19.28 31.20 -20.75
C GLU A 443 18.74 30.76 -22.12
N GLU A 444 18.40 29.47 -22.26
CA GLU A 444 17.82 28.90 -23.47
C GLU A 444 16.44 29.49 -23.76
N ALA A 445 15.58 29.62 -22.74
CA ALA A 445 14.25 30.20 -22.88
C ALA A 445 14.31 31.68 -23.30
N LYS A 446 15.24 32.46 -22.74
CA LYS A 446 15.44 33.85 -23.12
C LYS A 446 16.02 33.99 -24.54
N ALA A 447 16.95 33.12 -24.91
CA ALA A 447 17.53 33.11 -26.27
C ALA A 447 16.48 32.79 -27.32
N MET A 448 15.64 31.75 -27.09
CA MET A 448 14.55 31.40 -28.00
C MET A 448 13.52 32.51 -28.17
N ILE A 449 13.16 33.24 -27.10
CA ILE A 449 12.25 34.39 -27.19
C ILE A 449 12.90 35.54 -27.97
N ALA A 450 14.17 35.81 -27.75
CA ALA A 450 14.90 36.87 -28.48
C ALA A 450 15.01 36.57 -29.97
N GLU A 451 15.25 35.31 -30.34
CA GLU A 451 15.26 34.84 -31.73
C GLU A 451 13.91 35.06 -32.42
N ALA A 452 12.82 34.58 -31.77
CA ALA A 452 11.44 34.77 -32.29
C ALA A 452 11.03 36.24 -32.43
N GLN A 453 11.52 37.13 -31.53
CA GLN A 453 11.29 38.58 -31.63
C GLN A 453 12.16 39.24 -32.71
N GLY A 454 13.32 38.68 -33.00
CA GLY A 454 14.21 39.12 -34.09
C GLY A 454 13.60 38.81 -35.44
N GLU A 455 13.07 37.63 -35.64
CA GLU A 455 12.38 37.22 -36.88
C GLU A 455 11.14 38.07 -37.19
N GLN A 456 10.40 38.52 -36.15
CA GLN A 456 9.23 39.40 -36.30
C GLN A 456 9.61 40.85 -36.69
N LYS A 457 10.86 41.26 -36.57
CA LYS A 457 11.36 42.59 -36.89
C LYS A 457 11.99 42.72 -38.27
N GLU A 458 12.15 41.64 -39.03
CA GLU A 458 12.55 41.74 -40.42
C GLU A 458 11.36 42.27 -41.27
N PRO A 459 11.49 43.43 -41.92
CA PRO A 459 10.42 43.96 -42.70
C PRO A 459 10.26 43.11 -43.96
N THR A 460 9.03 42.65 -44.21
CA THR A 460 8.64 42.06 -45.47
C THR A 460 9.00 43.03 -46.61
N LEU A 461 10.04 42.69 -47.36
CA LEU A 461 10.38 43.31 -48.63
C LEU A 461 9.38 42.88 -49.70
N PHE A 462 8.17 43.41 -49.65
CA PHE A 462 7.30 43.55 -50.82
C PHE A 462 6.56 44.87 -50.69
N GLY A 463 7.25 45.82 -51.26
CA GLY A 463 6.74 47.15 -51.42
C GLY A 463 6.07 47.37 -52.71
N GLN A 464 5.41 48.32 -52.77
CA GLN A 464 4.99 49.25 -53.79
C GLN A 464 5.43 48.93 -55.22
N GLU A 465 4.46 48.59 -56.04
CA GLU A 465 4.11 49.31 -57.29
C GLU A 465 2.58 49.43 -57.40
#